data_1cf4ba5de76bd31f6b975379b9a3ba96
#
_entry.id   1cf4ba5de76bd31f6b975379b9a3ba96
#
_cell.length_a   1.000
_cell.length_b   1.000
_cell.length_c   1.000
_cell.angle_alpha   90.00
_cell.angle_beta   90.00
_cell.angle_gamma   90.00
#
_symmetry.space_group_name_H-M   'P 1'
#
loop_
_entity.id
_entity.type
_entity.pdbx_description
1 polymer ?
#
loop_
_entity_poly.entity_id
_entity_poly.type
_entity_poly.pdbx_seq_one_letter_code
_entity_poly.pdbx_strand_id
1 'polypeptide(L)'
;SFVSRGLGDVYKRQPTSLVKLENLSNHLGGAQIWAKIVSEANGGAHKIYNATVHALICKAMGKKYIVGDTGAGYAGKMLSMAAKKFGLRCKIFMGIKDIRRQKPNCDAIRKNGAEIVPVYTGSQTLVDAVSECMRYWVSNCDTTHMCVGSTVGPNIFVKICGWSTAQISRELKTQLKNEFKKIPKKLKLINCVGGGSSAYG
;
A
#
# COMPACT_ATOMS: atom_id res chain seq x y z
N SER A 1 -3.21 -19.00 7.70
CA SER A 1 -2.97 -19.02 6.25
C SER A 1 -4.24 -19.12 5.40
N PHE A 2 -5.34 -19.65 5.91
CA PHE A 2 -6.60 -19.77 5.15
C PHE A 2 -7.37 -18.45 5.03
N VAL A 3 -7.26 -17.57 6.02
CA VAL A 3 -7.93 -16.25 6.04
C VAL A 3 -7.35 -15.26 5.03
N SER A 4 -6.10 -15.42 4.62
CA SER A 4 -5.44 -14.49 3.70
C SER A 4 -5.76 -14.72 2.22
N ARG A 5 -6.10 -15.95 1.82
CA ARG A 5 -6.31 -16.28 0.40
C ARG A 5 -7.70 -15.95 -0.14
N GLY A 6 -8.74 -16.01 0.69
CA GLY A 6 -10.11 -15.75 0.25
C GLY A 6 -10.52 -14.28 0.36
N LEU A 7 -10.69 -13.79 1.58
CA LEU A 7 -11.22 -12.44 1.82
C LEU A 7 -10.24 -11.32 1.44
N GLY A 8 -8.93 -11.51 1.69
CA GLY A 8 -7.93 -10.50 1.38
C GLY A 8 -7.74 -10.30 -0.12
N ASP A 9 -7.73 -11.36 -0.90
CA ASP A 9 -7.49 -11.30 -2.35
C ASP A 9 -8.71 -10.75 -3.09
N VAL A 10 -9.90 -11.17 -2.71
CA VAL A 10 -11.16 -10.59 -3.23
C VAL A 10 -11.24 -9.10 -2.89
N TYR A 11 -10.93 -8.71 -1.65
CA TYR A 11 -10.95 -7.30 -1.28
C TYR A 11 -9.92 -6.46 -2.05
N LYS A 12 -8.75 -7.00 -2.30
CA LYS A 12 -7.70 -6.31 -3.08
C LYS A 12 -7.96 -6.30 -4.60
N ARG A 13 -8.93 -7.07 -5.09
CA ARG A 13 -9.21 -7.29 -6.51
C ARG A 13 -8.01 -7.87 -7.25
N GLN A 14 -7.59 -9.04 -6.83
CA GLN A 14 -6.48 -9.78 -7.44
C GLN A 14 -6.99 -11.01 -8.22
N PRO A 15 -6.26 -11.45 -9.25
CA PRO A 15 -5.08 -10.82 -9.84
C PRO A 15 -5.41 -9.59 -10.70
N THR A 16 -4.49 -8.62 -10.76
CA THR A 16 -4.59 -7.50 -11.70
C THR A 16 -4.06 -7.88 -13.08
N SER A 17 -4.49 -7.18 -14.14
CA SER A 17 -4.18 -7.54 -15.52
C SER A 17 -2.69 -7.35 -15.87
N LEU A 18 -2.21 -8.17 -16.81
CA LEU A 18 -0.99 -7.95 -17.56
C LEU A 18 -1.40 -7.67 -19.02
N VAL A 19 -1.12 -6.47 -19.52
CA VAL A 19 -1.58 -5.99 -20.81
C VAL A 19 -0.40 -5.68 -21.72
N LYS A 20 -0.46 -6.19 -22.95
CA LYS A 20 0.50 -5.81 -24.00
C LYS A 20 0.17 -4.40 -24.52
N LEU A 21 1.16 -3.54 -24.54
CA LEU A 21 1.04 -2.19 -25.08
C LEU A 21 1.48 -2.17 -26.54
N GLU A 22 0.62 -2.65 -27.44
CA GLU A 22 0.97 -2.84 -28.85
C GLU A 22 1.36 -1.54 -29.55
N ASN A 23 0.52 -0.51 -29.43
CA ASN A 23 0.77 0.77 -30.08
C ASN A 23 2.10 1.40 -29.62
N LEU A 24 2.40 1.33 -28.32
CA LEU A 24 3.64 1.83 -27.75
C LEU A 24 4.85 0.99 -28.21
N SER A 25 4.71 -0.33 -28.23
CA SER A 25 5.75 -1.24 -28.72
C SER A 25 6.09 -0.99 -30.19
N ASN A 26 5.08 -0.78 -31.04
CA ASN A 26 5.25 -0.50 -32.45
C ASN A 26 5.85 0.90 -32.70
N HIS A 27 5.41 1.90 -31.94
CA HIS A 27 5.90 3.27 -32.06
C HIS A 27 7.38 3.39 -31.72
N LEU A 28 7.83 2.68 -30.66
CA LEU A 28 9.24 2.76 -30.22
C LEU A 28 10.17 1.83 -31.02
N GLY A 29 9.66 0.81 -31.66
CA GLY A 29 10.45 -0.19 -32.37
C GLY A 29 11.45 -0.89 -31.45
N GLY A 30 11.41 -2.19 -31.30
CA GLY A 30 12.35 -2.93 -30.46
C GLY A 30 11.68 -3.92 -29.51
N ALA A 31 11.82 -3.75 -28.20
CA ALA A 31 11.26 -4.68 -27.22
C ALA A 31 9.73 -4.59 -27.14
N GLN A 32 9.07 -5.72 -26.91
CA GLN A 32 7.67 -5.73 -26.57
C GLN A 32 7.47 -5.10 -25.18
N ILE A 33 6.52 -4.17 -25.05
CA ILE A 33 6.23 -3.46 -23.82
C ILE A 33 4.92 -4.01 -23.24
N TRP A 34 4.97 -4.36 -21.97
CA TRP A 34 3.83 -4.89 -21.22
C TRP A 34 3.62 -4.07 -19.96
N ALA A 35 2.38 -3.85 -19.58
CA ALA A 35 2.02 -3.15 -18.35
C ALA A 35 1.32 -4.11 -17.38
N LYS A 36 1.82 -4.22 -16.16
CA LYS A 36 1.12 -4.80 -15.01
C LYS A 36 0.21 -3.73 -14.43
N ILE A 37 -1.09 -3.85 -14.62
CA ILE A 37 -2.07 -2.79 -14.31
C ILE A 37 -2.44 -2.82 -12.81
N VAL A 38 -1.52 -2.41 -11.96
CA VAL A 38 -1.74 -2.41 -10.50
C VAL A 38 -2.83 -1.41 -10.06
N SER A 39 -3.21 -0.46 -10.91
CA SER A 39 -4.32 0.47 -10.69
C SER A 39 -5.70 -0.21 -10.67
N GLU A 40 -5.85 -1.41 -11.16
CA GLU A 40 -7.07 -2.23 -11.02
C GLU A 40 -7.29 -2.71 -9.59
N ALA A 41 -6.24 -2.75 -8.77
CA ALA A 41 -6.37 -3.07 -7.36
C ALA A 41 -7.34 -2.11 -6.66
N ASN A 42 -8.06 -2.61 -5.66
CA ASN A 42 -9.03 -1.80 -4.93
C ASN A 42 -8.39 -0.52 -4.36
N GLY A 43 -9.01 0.62 -4.68
CA GLY A 43 -8.47 1.93 -4.33
C GLY A 43 -7.45 2.49 -5.33
N GLY A 44 -7.06 1.74 -6.37
CA GLY A 44 -6.29 2.24 -7.51
C GLY A 44 -4.75 2.15 -7.39
N ALA A 45 -4.18 1.45 -6.41
CA ALA A 45 -2.73 1.24 -6.33
C ALA A 45 -2.32 0.13 -5.34
N HIS A 46 -1.03 -0.24 -5.42
CA HIS A 46 -0.39 -1.31 -4.64
C HIS A 46 -0.47 -1.14 -3.11
N LYS A 47 -0.62 0.06 -2.59
CA LYS A 47 -0.65 0.30 -1.14
C LYS A 47 -1.78 -0.40 -0.41
N ILE A 48 -2.85 -0.80 -1.12
CA ILE A 48 -3.92 -1.62 -0.55
C ILE A 48 -3.44 -3.00 -0.11
N TYR A 49 -2.42 -3.56 -0.76
CA TYR A 49 -1.85 -4.85 -0.40
C TYR A 49 -1.30 -4.82 1.03
N ASN A 50 -0.44 -3.85 1.31
CA ASN A 50 0.15 -3.66 2.63
C ASN A 50 -0.89 -3.26 3.69
N ALA A 51 -1.75 -2.30 3.38
CA ALA A 51 -2.81 -1.84 4.27
C ALA A 51 -3.75 -2.98 4.71
N THR A 52 -4.13 -3.86 3.77
CA THR A 52 -4.98 -5.02 4.05
C THR A 52 -4.29 -6.00 4.98
N VAL A 53 -3.01 -6.31 4.76
CA VAL A 53 -2.24 -7.22 5.61
C VAL A 53 -2.09 -6.66 7.02
N HIS A 54 -1.75 -5.38 7.16
CA HIS A 54 -1.67 -4.74 8.48
C HIS A 54 -3.01 -4.70 9.21
N ALA A 55 -4.13 -4.47 8.51
CA ALA A 55 -5.45 -4.51 9.11
C ALA A 55 -5.82 -5.93 9.60
N LEU A 56 -5.47 -6.96 8.84
CA LEU A 56 -5.67 -8.36 9.26
C LEU A 56 -4.79 -8.74 10.46
N ILE A 57 -3.52 -8.31 10.48
CA ILE A 57 -2.62 -8.50 11.62
C ILE A 57 -3.19 -7.79 12.86
N CYS A 58 -3.60 -6.53 12.73
CA CYS A 58 -4.21 -5.76 13.81
C CYS A 58 -5.40 -6.50 14.42
N LYS A 59 -6.29 -7.01 13.57
CA LYS A 59 -7.46 -7.79 14.00
C LYS A 59 -7.06 -9.12 14.67
N ALA A 60 -6.10 -9.84 14.10
CA ALA A 60 -5.61 -11.12 14.66
C ALA A 60 -4.92 -10.93 16.02
N MET A 61 -4.31 -9.77 16.26
CA MET A 61 -3.74 -9.39 17.57
C MET A 61 -4.78 -8.89 18.58
N GLY A 62 -6.07 -8.86 18.23
CA GLY A 62 -7.14 -8.34 19.09
C GLY A 62 -7.09 -6.82 19.32
N LYS A 63 -6.27 -6.08 18.57
CA LYS A 63 -6.15 -4.64 18.72
C LYS A 63 -7.32 -3.91 18.08
N LYS A 64 -7.74 -2.80 18.69
CA LYS A 64 -8.91 -2.02 18.28
C LYS A 64 -8.56 -0.88 17.32
N TYR A 65 -7.32 -0.38 17.39
CA TYR A 65 -6.85 0.78 16.63
C TYR A 65 -5.77 0.38 15.65
N ILE A 66 -5.87 0.94 14.45
CA ILE A 66 -4.77 0.93 13.50
C ILE A 66 -4.37 2.37 13.18
N VAL A 67 -3.07 2.64 13.20
CA VAL A 67 -2.54 3.97 12.91
C VAL A 67 -1.54 3.90 11.78
N GLY A 68 -1.40 4.98 11.04
CA GLY A 68 -0.41 5.12 9.99
C GLY A 68 -0.18 6.57 9.63
N ASP A 69 0.87 6.80 8.88
CA ASP A 69 1.27 8.09 8.37
C ASP A 69 0.92 8.23 6.89
N THR A 70 0.85 9.46 6.43
CA THR A 70 0.71 9.76 5.01
C THR A 70 1.21 11.17 4.67
N GLY A 71 1.87 11.31 3.51
CA GLY A 71 2.22 12.61 2.94
C GLY A 71 1.16 13.04 1.92
N ALA A 72 1.19 12.48 0.72
CA ALA A 72 0.21 12.79 -0.33
C ALA A 72 -1.23 12.30 -0.04
N GLY A 73 -1.48 11.65 1.10
CA GLY A 73 -2.80 11.16 1.49
C GLY A 73 -3.15 9.77 0.97
N TYR A 74 -2.42 9.25 -0.01
CA TYR A 74 -2.81 8.01 -0.67
C TYR A 74 -2.64 6.77 0.24
N ALA A 75 -1.53 6.68 0.99
CA ALA A 75 -1.33 5.60 1.96
C ALA A 75 -2.41 5.63 3.05
N GLY A 76 -2.74 6.83 3.56
CA GLY A 76 -3.81 7.03 4.53
C GLY A 76 -5.19 6.63 3.99
N LYS A 77 -5.49 6.95 2.73
CA LYS A 77 -6.71 6.52 2.06
C LYS A 77 -6.81 4.98 2.02
N MET A 78 -5.75 4.28 1.62
CA MET A 78 -5.76 2.82 1.57
C MET A 78 -5.89 2.19 2.95
N LEU A 79 -5.20 2.74 3.96
CA LEU A 79 -5.30 2.26 5.33
C LEU A 79 -6.70 2.48 5.91
N SER A 80 -7.29 3.65 5.68
CA SER A 80 -8.66 3.95 6.12
C SER A 80 -9.70 3.03 5.47
N MET A 81 -9.52 2.68 4.18
CA MET A 81 -10.38 1.72 3.49
C MET A 81 -10.26 0.32 4.10
N ALA A 82 -9.04 -0.15 4.35
CA ALA A 82 -8.81 -1.45 4.97
C ALA A 82 -9.36 -1.49 6.41
N ALA A 83 -9.12 -0.45 7.20
CA ALA A 83 -9.64 -0.34 8.56
C ALA A 83 -11.18 -0.41 8.60
N LYS A 84 -11.86 0.35 7.73
CA LYS A 84 -13.32 0.30 7.59
C LYS A 84 -13.82 -1.10 7.26
N LYS A 85 -13.16 -1.77 6.30
CA LYS A 85 -13.54 -3.13 5.87
C LYS A 85 -13.46 -4.15 7.01
N PHE A 86 -12.46 -4.03 7.87
CA PHE A 86 -12.21 -4.99 8.95
C PHE A 86 -12.73 -4.55 10.32
N GLY A 87 -13.48 -3.43 10.38
CA GLY A 87 -14.12 -2.95 11.62
C GLY A 87 -13.12 -2.37 12.63
N LEU A 88 -12.02 -1.78 12.17
CA LEU A 88 -10.99 -1.17 12.99
C LEU A 88 -11.16 0.35 13.07
N ARG A 89 -10.88 0.95 14.22
CA ARG A 89 -10.73 2.40 14.35
C ARG A 89 -9.39 2.82 13.75
N CYS A 90 -9.38 3.89 12.96
CA CYS A 90 -8.19 4.30 12.20
C CYS A 90 -7.84 5.75 12.47
N LYS A 91 -6.55 6.01 12.75
CA LYS A 91 -5.97 7.35 12.85
C LYS A 91 -4.86 7.50 11.81
N ILE A 92 -4.90 8.60 11.08
CA ILE A 92 -3.92 8.92 10.02
C ILE A 92 -3.19 10.21 10.40
N PHE A 93 -1.89 10.08 10.67
CA PHE A 93 -1.02 11.22 10.94
C PHE A 93 -0.59 11.86 9.63
N MET A 94 -0.80 13.17 9.51
CA MET A 94 -0.51 13.91 8.29
C MET A 94 -0.05 15.32 8.61
N GLY A 95 1.01 15.79 7.97
CA GLY A 95 1.51 17.14 8.12
C GLY A 95 0.48 18.19 7.68
N ILE A 96 0.35 19.30 8.41
CA ILE A 96 -0.67 20.32 8.11
C ILE A 96 -0.48 20.93 6.72
N LYS A 97 0.75 21.04 6.23
CA LYS A 97 1.02 21.51 4.86
C LYS A 97 0.46 20.53 3.82
N ASP A 98 0.63 19.22 4.06
CA ASP A 98 0.15 18.19 3.17
C ASP A 98 -1.40 18.08 3.22
N ILE A 99 -2.02 18.24 4.40
CA ILE A 99 -3.49 18.30 4.54
C ILE A 99 -4.08 19.41 3.65
N ARG A 100 -3.46 20.59 3.65
CA ARG A 100 -3.93 21.73 2.84
C ARG A 100 -3.82 21.46 1.34
N ARG A 101 -2.75 20.77 0.91
CA ARG A 101 -2.48 20.44 -0.52
C ARG A 101 -3.33 19.29 -1.03
N GLN A 102 -3.69 18.35 -0.16
CA GLN A 102 -4.26 17.04 -0.51
C GLN A 102 -5.71 16.87 -0.03
N LYS A 103 -6.50 17.94 -0.09
CA LYS A 103 -7.89 17.96 0.37
C LYS A 103 -8.74 16.79 -0.14
N PRO A 104 -8.72 16.39 -1.43
CA PRO A 104 -9.53 15.27 -1.92
C PRO A 104 -9.18 13.93 -1.23
N ASN A 105 -7.90 13.67 -0.93
CA ASN A 105 -7.49 12.48 -0.21
C ASN A 105 -7.90 12.54 1.27
N CYS A 106 -7.82 13.71 1.90
CA CYS A 106 -8.30 13.92 3.27
C CYS A 106 -9.80 13.67 3.40
N ASP A 107 -10.59 14.14 2.44
CA ASP A 107 -12.04 13.93 2.41
C ASP A 107 -12.37 12.43 2.23
N ALA A 108 -11.63 11.72 1.39
CA ALA A 108 -11.77 10.29 1.22
C ALA A 108 -11.40 9.50 2.50
N ILE A 109 -10.35 9.92 3.23
CA ILE A 109 -9.97 9.32 4.51
C ILE A 109 -11.10 9.48 5.54
N ARG A 110 -11.64 10.69 5.68
CA ARG A 110 -12.77 10.98 6.59
C ARG A 110 -14.03 10.21 6.20
N LYS A 111 -14.35 10.13 4.90
CA LYS A 111 -15.49 9.36 4.38
C LYS A 111 -15.38 7.86 4.70
N ASN A 112 -14.17 7.35 4.87
CA ASN A 112 -13.93 5.98 5.32
C ASN A 112 -14.09 5.82 6.85
N GLY A 113 -14.32 6.92 7.59
CA GLY A 113 -14.47 6.91 9.05
C GLY A 113 -13.15 6.97 9.82
N ALA A 114 -12.04 7.32 9.17
CA ALA A 114 -10.77 7.52 9.84
C ALA A 114 -10.59 8.97 10.31
N GLU A 115 -9.94 9.11 11.46
CA GLU A 115 -9.51 10.40 12.02
C GLU A 115 -8.20 10.84 11.36
N ILE A 116 -8.12 12.09 10.92
CA ILE A 116 -6.85 12.71 10.52
C ILE A 116 -6.29 13.48 11.70
N VAL A 117 -5.09 13.10 12.13
CA VAL A 117 -4.34 13.78 13.18
C VAL A 117 -3.36 14.75 12.52
N PRO A 118 -3.61 16.07 12.59
CA PRO A 118 -2.73 17.05 11.97
C PRO A 118 -1.43 17.19 12.76
N VAL A 119 -0.31 17.22 12.05
CA VAL A 119 1.03 17.39 12.63
C VAL A 119 1.54 18.78 12.31
N TYR A 120 1.83 19.54 13.36
CA TYR A 120 2.26 20.95 13.30
C TYR A 120 3.76 21.12 13.57
N THR A 121 4.46 20.05 14.01
CA THR A 121 5.87 20.08 14.36
C THR A 121 6.77 20.05 13.13
N GLY A 122 7.99 20.52 13.26
CA GLY A 122 9.05 20.42 12.26
C GLY A 122 8.70 21.02 10.90
N SER A 123 8.96 20.26 9.85
CA SER A 123 8.66 20.64 8.46
C SER A 123 7.16 20.66 8.14
N GLN A 124 6.34 20.05 9.00
CA GLN A 124 4.90 19.89 8.83
C GLN A 124 4.51 19.03 7.61
N THR A 125 5.37 18.07 7.27
CA THR A 125 5.22 17.15 6.13
C THR A 125 5.36 15.69 6.57
N LEU A 126 5.54 14.77 5.61
CA LEU A 126 5.59 13.34 5.84
C LEU A 126 6.58 12.90 6.94
N VAL A 127 7.77 13.49 7.02
CA VAL A 127 8.81 13.08 7.99
C VAL A 127 8.31 13.25 9.42
N ASP A 128 7.69 14.39 9.71
CA ASP A 128 7.14 14.67 11.04
C ASP A 128 5.90 13.82 11.32
N ALA A 129 5.08 13.58 10.29
CA ALA A 129 3.92 12.70 10.40
C ALA A 129 4.32 11.27 10.78
N VAL A 130 5.38 10.72 10.19
CA VAL A 130 5.96 9.42 10.56
C VAL A 130 6.42 9.42 12.02
N SER A 131 7.16 10.45 12.42
CA SER A 131 7.70 10.57 13.78
C SER A 131 6.61 10.64 14.84
N GLU A 132 5.57 11.44 14.61
CA GLU A 132 4.44 11.56 15.53
C GLU A 132 3.58 10.27 15.56
N CYS A 133 3.39 9.63 14.42
CA CYS A 133 2.72 8.34 14.35
C CYS A 133 3.45 7.28 15.16
N MET A 134 4.79 7.22 15.08
CA MET A 134 5.61 6.30 15.86
C MET A 134 5.54 6.59 17.36
N ARG A 135 5.64 7.87 17.77
CA ARG A 135 5.49 8.26 19.19
C ARG A 135 4.14 7.84 19.75
N TYR A 136 3.07 8.13 19.00
CA TYR A 136 1.72 7.74 19.39
C TYR A 136 1.60 6.21 19.54
N TRP A 137 2.11 5.46 18.57
CA TRP A 137 2.05 4.00 18.59
C TRP A 137 2.81 3.41 19.79
N VAL A 138 4.03 3.86 20.06
CA VAL A 138 4.82 3.37 21.20
C VAL A 138 4.09 3.61 22.51
N SER A 139 3.47 4.79 22.68
CA SER A 139 2.71 5.13 23.89
C SER A 139 1.36 4.39 24.01
N ASN A 140 0.89 3.74 22.96
CA ASN A 140 -0.42 3.07 22.92
C ASN A 140 -0.33 1.64 22.35
N CYS A 141 0.83 1.00 22.44
CA CYS A 141 1.10 -0.26 21.73
C CYS A 141 0.18 -1.41 22.15
N ASP A 142 -0.37 -1.41 23.36
CA ASP A 142 -1.26 -2.47 23.86
C ASP A 142 -2.58 -2.56 23.07
N THR A 143 -3.12 -1.42 22.64
CA THR A 143 -4.42 -1.34 21.94
C THR A 143 -4.30 -1.00 20.47
N THR A 144 -3.12 -0.60 20.03
CA THR A 144 -2.87 0.02 18.73
C THR A 144 -1.82 -0.75 17.92
N HIS A 145 -2.11 -0.94 16.63
CA HIS A 145 -1.16 -1.46 15.65
C HIS A 145 -0.75 -0.37 14.68
N MET A 146 0.53 -0.25 14.39
CA MET A 146 1.04 0.69 13.40
C MET A 146 1.17 0.03 12.03
N CYS A 147 0.66 0.69 10.99
CA CYS A 147 0.87 0.32 9.60
C CYS A 147 1.98 1.17 9.01
N VAL A 148 3.10 0.57 8.65
CA VAL A 148 4.17 1.22 7.91
C VAL A 148 4.03 0.87 6.43
N GLY A 149 3.75 1.88 5.60
CA GLY A 149 3.48 1.72 4.16
C GLY A 149 4.72 1.73 3.27
N SER A 150 5.92 1.59 3.85
CA SER A 150 7.20 1.71 3.17
C SER A 150 8.23 0.72 3.71
N THR A 151 9.39 0.60 3.06
CA THR A 151 10.50 -0.25 3.52
C THR A 151 11.41 0.49 4.50
N VAL A 152 10.81 1.08 5.54
CA VAL A 152 11.48 1.84 6.59
C VAL A 152 11.07 1.36 7.97
N GLY A 153 11.86 1.70 9.00
CA GLY A 153 11.60 1.34 10.39
C GLY A 153 12.11 -0.05 10.76
N PRO A 154 11.59 -0.64 11.85
CA PRO A 154 11.98 -1.97 12.30
C PRO A 154 11.81 -3.03 11.22
N ASN A 155 12.73 -4.00 11.18
CA ASN A 155 12.81 -5.06 10.16
C ASN A 155 11.48 -5.81 9.95
N ILE A 156 10.68 -5.99 11.00
CA ILE A 156 9.39 -6.67 10.89
C ILE A 156 8.43 -5.92 9.95
N PHE A 157 8.39 -4.59 9.98
CA PHE A 157 7.55 -3.80 9.09
C PHE A 157 8.03 -3.90 7.63
N VAL A 158 9.34 -3.87 7.42
CA VAL A 158 9.93 -4.06 6.09
C VAL A 158 9.55 -5.43 5.52
N LYS A 159 9.64 -6.50 6.33
CA LYS A 159 9.23 -7.85 5.93
C LYS A 159 7.74 -7.95 5.61
N ILE A 160 6.87 -7.34 6.42
CA ILE A 160 5.43 -7.31 6.17
C ILE A 160 5.14 -6.57 4.87
N CYS A 161 5.77 -5.42 4.65
CA CYS A 161 5.63 -4.63 3.44
C CYS A 161 6.06 -5.41 2.19
N GLY A 162 7.26 -6.01 2.20
CA GLY A 162 7.76 -6.81 1.10
C GLY A 162 6.91 -8.04 0.82
N TRP A 163 6.54 -8.79 1.87
CA TRP A 163 5.70 -9.98 1.72
C TRP A 163 4.34 -9.65 1.11
N SER A 164 3.71 -8.55 1.53
CA SER A 164 2.40 -8.13 1.04
C SER A 164 2.45 -7.66 -0.42
N THR A 165 3.47 -6.90 -0.80
CA THR A 165 3.63 -6.39 -2.16
C THR A 165 4.20 -7.42 -3.13
N ALA A 166 4.93 -8.43 -2.67
CA ALA A 166 5.40 -9.56 -3.47
C ALA A 166 4.27 -10.36 -4.15
N GLN A 167 3.02 -10.12 -3.75
CA GLN A 167 1.88 -10.70 -4.46
C GLN A 167 1.83 -10.22 -5.93
N ILE A 168 2.22 -8.98 -6.20
CA ILE A 168 2.29 -8.42 -7.56
C ILE A 168 3.27 -9.22 -8.42
N SER A 169 4.47 -9.48 -7.90
CA SER A 169 5.50 -10.24 -8.61
C SER A 169 5.15 -11.71 -8.79
N ARG A 170 4.46 -12.32 -7.80
CA ARG A 170 3.95 -13.71 -7.92
C ARG A 170 2.90 -13.83 -9.03
N GLU A 171 1.97 -12.89 -9.10
CA GLU A 171 0.98 -12.82 -10.18
C GLU A 171 1.66 -12.63 -11.53
N LEU A 172 2.56 -11.63 -11.62
CA LEU A 172 3.31 -11.34 -12.83
C LEU A 172 4.07 -12.57 -13.34
N LYS A 173 4.75 -13.27 -12.43
CA LYS A 173 5.45 -14.53 -12.78
C LYS A 173 4.53 -15.58 -13.39
N THR A 174 3.33 -15.74 -12.84
CA THR A 174 2.33 -16.68 -13.36
C THR A 174 1.80 -16.21 -14.71
N GLN A 175 1.46 -14.94 -14.85
CA GLN A 175 0.95 -14.36 -16.09
C GLN A 175 1.98 -14.43 -17.23
N LEU A 176 3.24 -14.13 -16.96
CA LEU A 176 4.33 -14.28 -17.94
C LEU A 176 4.52 -15.72 -18.39
N LYS A 177 4.42 -16.71 -17.47
CA LYS A 177 4.48 -18.12 -17.83
C LYS A 177 3.32 -18.55 -18.71
N ASN A 178 2.12 -18.06 -18.45
CA ASN A 178 0.93 -18.37 -19.24
C ASN A 178 1.05 -17.78 -20.65
N GLU A 179 1.52 -16.55 -20.76
CA GLU A 179 1.66 -15.83 -22.02
C GLU A 179 2.79 -16.40 -22.90
N PHE A 180 3.97 -16.61 -22.31
CA PHE A 180 5.18 -16.98 -23.06
C PHE A 180 5.61 -18.44 -22.89
N LYS A 181 4.79 -19.29 -22.24
CA LYS A 181 5.14 -20.69 -21.86
C LYS A 181 6.29 -20.78 -20.85
N LYS A 182 7.18 -19.81 -20.83
CA LYS A 182 8.31 -19.65 -19.91
C LYS A 182 8.60 -18.15 -19.69
N ILE A 183 9.31 -17.85 -18.61
CA ILE A 183 9.75 -16.47 -18.37
C ILE A 183 10.82 -16.10 -19.41
N PRO A 184 10.68 -14.97 -20.13
CA PRO A 184 11.67 -14.54 -21.11
C PRO A 184 13.05 -14.34 -20.48
N LYS A 185 14.12 -14.84 -21.13
CA LYS A 185 15.50 -14.70 -20.63
C LYS A 185 15.97 -13.24 -20.52
N LYS A 186 15.50 -12.37 -21.43
CA LYS A 186 15.85 -10.94 -21.49
C LYS A 186 14.72 -10.06 -20.98
N LEU A 187 14.13 -10.40 -19.82
CA LEU A 187 13.10 -9.60 -19.18
C LEU A 187 13.73 -8.39 -18.47
N LYS A 188 13.20 -7.19 -18.74
CA LYS A 188 13.51 -5.98 -18.00
C LYS A 188 12.25 -5.53 -17.26
N LEU A 189 12.37 -5.22 -15.98
CA LEU A 189 11.31 -4.68 -15.15
C LEU A 189 11.59 -3.20 -14.88
N ILE A 190 10.58 -2.37 -15.07
CA ILE A 190 10.64 -0.93 -14.80
C ILE A 190 9.58 -0.61 -13.77
N ASN A 191 9.97 0.05 -12.70
CA ASN A 191 9.08 0.41 -11.61
C ASN A 191 9.48 1.76 -11.01
N CYS A 192 8.50 2.55 -10.57
CA CYS A 192 8.74 3.77 -9.82
C CYS A 192 9.13 3.42 -8.37
N VAL A 193 10.19 4.02 -7.86
CA VAL A 193 10.69 3.81 -6.51
C VAL A 193 10.58 5.10 -5.70
N GLY A 194 9.67 5.11 -4.72
CA GLY A 194 9.62 6.11 -3.65
C GLY A 194 10.22 5.53 -2.37
N GLY A 195 9.38 5.17 -1.38
CA GLY A 195 9.80 4.48 -0.16
C GLY A 195 10.16 3.00 -0.34
N GLY A 196 10.25 2.48 -1.56
CA GLY A 196 10.74 1.14 -1.87
C GLY A 196 9.71 0.01 -1.81
N SER A 197 8.47 0.24 -1.34
CA SER A 197 7.50 -0.84 -1.13
C SER A 197 7.19 -1.68 -2.37
N SER A 198 6.99 -1.03 -3.53
CA SER A 198 6.69 -1.73 -4.78
C SER A 198 7.91 -2.37 -5.45
N ALA A 199 9.11 -1.88 -5.15
CA ALA A 199 10.35 -2.43 -5.71
C ALA A 199 10.90 -3.59 -4.89
N TYR A 200 10.58 -3.63 -3.59
CA TYR A 200 11.03 -4.68 -2.68
C TYR A 200 10.14 -5.95 -2.76
N GLY A 201 8.87 -5.82 -3.12
CA GLY A 201 7.94 -6.93 -3.33
C GLY A 201 7.97 -7.44 -4.74
#